data_549c812958656f61f96b3f82eb1d2fb4
#
_entry.id   549c812958656f61f96b3f82eb1d2fb4
#
_cell.length_a   1.000
_cell.length_b   1.000
_cell.length_c   1.000
_cell.angle_alpha   90.00
_cell.angle_beta   90.00
_cell.angle_gamma   90.00
#
_symmetry.space_group_name_H-M   'P 1'
#
loop_
_entity.id
_entity.type
_entity.pdbx_description
1 polymer ?
#
loop_
_entity_poly.entity_id
_entity_poly.type
_entity_poly.pdbx_seq_one_letter_code
_entity_poly.pdbx_strand_id
1 'polypeptide(L)'
;MGIRDWPALERPREKLLQRGAQALSDAELLALLLGSGTRGRSAVELARALIAEFGSLRNLLTAEAKRCLAQAGIGPARYAILNAAVELARRHFREALRLGSALTSPEATRNFLIAQLRDRPYEVFCCLYLDNRHRLIAFEELFRGTIDRAGVHPREVLRQTLIHNAAAVILAHNHPSGVLEPSQADELITRRLKEALALVDVRVLDHLIIGDGHCYSFSEAGRL
;
A
#
# COMPACT_ATOMS: atom_id res chain seq x y z
N MET A 1 -20.51 13.49 27.53
CA MET A 1 -19.40 14.43 27.72
C MET A 1 -18.77 14.67 26.33
N GLY A 2 -18.72 15.92 25.88
CA GLY A 2 -18.13 16.21 24.55
C GLY A 2 -16.61 16.26 24.64
N ILE A 3 -15.89 16.07 23.48
CA ILE A 3 -14.42 16.22 23.45
C ILE A 3 -13.95 17.60 23.95
N ARG A 4 -14.81 18.62 23.85
CA ARG A 4 -14.54 19.98 24.38
C ARG A 4 -14.41 20.05 25.87
N ASP A 5 -15.00 19.09 26.60
CA ASP A 5 -14.97 19.02 28.07
C ASP A 5 -13.71 18.26 28.56
N TRP A 6 -12.92 17.69 27.68
CA TRP A 6 -11.69 16.99 28.03
C TRP A 6 -10.56 17.97 28.32
N PRO A 7 -9.58 17.57 29.14
CA PRO A 7 -8.33 18.34 29.31
C PRO A 7 -7.71 18.61 27.94
N ALA A 8 -7.16 19.80 27.73
CA ALA A 8 -6.63 20.21 26.42
C ALA A 8 -5.61 19.20 25.84
N LEU A 9 -4.75 18.63 26.68
CA LEU A 9 -3.73 17.65 26.31
C LEU A 9 -4.29 16.27 25.88
N GLU A 10 -5.56 16.00 26.14
CA GLU A 10 -6.23 14.76 25.80
C GLU A 10 -7.11 14.90 24.55
N ARG A 11 -7.36 16.14 24.09
CA ARG A 11 -8.12 16.38 22.87
C ARG A 11 -7.28 16.00 21.65
N PRO A 12 -7.80 15.20 20.71
CA PRO A 12 -7.00 14.66 19.60
C PRO A 12 -6.25 15.72 18.77
N ARG A 13 -6.88 16.90 18.53
CA ARG A 13 -6.25 17.98 17.76
C ARG A 13 -5.08 18.61 18.51
N GLU A 14 -5.27 18.96 19.74
CA GLU A 14 -4.27 19.55 20.61
C GLU A 14 -3.14 18.56 20.91
N LYS A 15 -3.47 17.29 21.11
CA LYS A 15 -2.52 16.18 21.29
C LYS A 15 -1.66 15.99 20.05
N LEU A 16 -2.26 16.03 18.83
CA LEU A 16 -1.53 15.98 17.56
C LEU A 16 -0.51 17.10 17.45
N LEU A 17 -0.95 18.34 17.71
CA LEU A 17 -0.10 19.53 17.56
C LEU A 17 1.06 19.57 18.55
N GLN A 18 0.87 19.05 19.76
CA GLN A 18 1.89 19.10 20.81
C GLN A 18 2.81 17.89 20.86
N ARG A 19 2.30 16.70 20.52
CA ARG A 19 3.02 15.44 20.69
C ARG A 19 3.25 14.67 19.38
N GLY A 20 2.73 15.19 18.27
CA GLY A 20 2.80 14.52 16.95
C GLY A 20 1.79 13.38 16.79
N ALA A 21 1.66 12.90 15.56
CA ALA A 21 0.68 11.89 15.17
C ALA A 21 0.91 10.52 15.86
N GLN A 22 2.16 10.18 16.16
CA GLN A 22 2.55 8.91 16.80
C GLN A 22 1.98 8.77 18.24
N ALA A 23 1.63 9.89 18.88
CA ALA A 23 1.04 9.86 20.21
C ALA A 23 -0.47 9.56 20.21
N LEU A 24 -1.12 9.55 19.05
CA LEU A 24 -2.55 9.31 18.89
C LEU A 24 -2.84 7.84 18.65
N SER A 25 -3.94 7.35 19.23
CA SER A 25 -4.52 6.06 18.86
C SER A 25 -5.20 6.12 17.50
N ASP A 26 -5.43 4.97 16.87
CA ASP A 26 -6.18 4.87 15.60
C ASP A 26 -7.54 5.57 15.66
N ALA A 27 -8.23 5.44 16.78
CA ALA A 27 -9.54 6.09 16.99
C ALA A 27 -9.43 7.62 17.08
N GLU A 28 -8.36 8.15 17.66
CA GLU A 28 -8.12 9.59 17.73
C GLU A 28 -7.73 10.14 16.35
N LEU A 29 -6.89 9.44 15.58
CA LEU A 29 -6.55 9.81 14.20
C LEU A 29 -7.79 9.78 13.29
N LEU A 30 -8.59 8.71 13.36
CA LEU A 30 -9.83 8.60 12.62
C LEU A 30 -10.83 9.70 13.00
N ALA A 31 -10.93 10.04 14.28
CA ALA A 31 -11.80 11.12 14.77
C ALA A 31 -11.44 12.49 14.19
N LEU A 32 -10.16 12.76 13.95
CA LEU A 32 -9.71 13.99 13.28
C LEU A 32 -10.21 14.06 11.83
N LEU A 33 -10.18 12.94 11.09
CA LEU A 33 -10.71 12.87 9.73
C LEU A 33 -12.23 12.96 9.67
N LEU A 34 -12.94 12.34 10.63
CA LEU A 34 -14.39 12.43 10.75
C LEU A 34 -14.89 13.84 11.10
N GLY A 35 -14.03 14.64 11.74
CA GLY A 35 -14.26 16.06 12.10
C GLY A 35 -15.23 16.28 13.25
N SER A 36 -16.33 15.53 13.30
CA SER A 36 -17.35 15.63 14.35
C SER A 36 -17.96 14.25 14.64
N GLY A 37 -18.59 14.13 15.80
CA GLY A 37 -19.37 12.94 16.14
C GLY A 37 -20.77 12.91 15.48
N THR A 38 -21.66 12.15 16.08
CA THR A 38 -23.08 12.12 15.81
C THR A 38 -23.88 12.49 17.05
N ARG A 39 -25.20 12.59 16.95
CA ARG A 39 -26.04 12.87 18.12
C ARG A 39 -25.79 11.82 19.21
N GLY A 40 -25.35 12.25 20.37
CA GLY A 40 -25.06 11.39 21.53
C GLY A 40 -23.71 10.67 21.50
N ARG A 41 -22.87 10.87 20.47
CA ARG A 41 -21.52 10.28 20.39
C ARG A 41 -20.49 11.32 19.94
N SER A 42 -19.39 11.41 20.66
CA SER A 42 -18.24 12.20 20.25
C SER A 42 -17.57 11.61 19.00
N ALA A 43 -16.69 12.36 18.32
CA ALA A 43 -15.95 11.85 17.16
C ALA A 43 -15.06 10.64 17.51
N VAL A 44 -14.46 10.61 18.69
CA VAL A 44 -13.62 9.49 19.15
C VAL A 44 -14.46 8.24 19.45
N GLU A 45 -15.63 8.42 20.08
CA GLU A 45 -16.56 7.29 20.31
C GLU A 45 -17.12 6.73 19.00
N LEU A 46 -17.44 7.59 18.04
CA LEU A 46 -17.82 7.18 16.69
C LEU A 46 -16.69 6.40 16.01
N ALA A 47 -15.45 6.91 16.08
CA ALA A 47 -14.29 6.25 15.48
C ALA A 47 -14.04 4.87 16.10
N ARG A 48 -14.13 4.73 17.42
CA ARG A 48 -14.02 3.44 18.13
C ARG A 48 -15.10 2.46 17.69
N ALA A 49 -16.34 2.92 17.58
CA ALA A 49 -17.45 2.07 17.13
C ALA A 49 -17.25 1.58 15.70
N LEU A 50 -16.78 2.45 14.80
CA LEU A 50 -16.49 2.07 13.41
C LEU A 50 -15.34 1.07 13.32
N ILE A 51 -14.24 1.29 14.05
CA ILE A 51 -13.11 0.34 14.05
C ILE A 51 -13.56 -1.03 14.61
N ALA A 52 -14.37 -1.06 15.65
CA ALA A 52 -14.92 -2.30 16.21
C ALA A 52 -15.83 -3.02 15.22
N GLU A 53 -16.72 -2.30 14.51
CA GLU A 53 -17.64 -2.86 13.49
C GLU A 53 -16.91 -3.48 12.31
N PHE A 54 -15.82 -2.86 11.85
CA PHE A 54 -15.03 -3.37 10.73
C PHE A 54 -13.91 -4.33 11.18
N GLY A 55 -13.67 -4.47 12.49
CA GLY A 55 -12.64 -5.30 13.09
C GLY A 55 -11.26 -4.66 13.13
N SER A 56 -10.98 -3.68 12.26
CA SER A 56 -9.72 -2.91 12.27
C SER A 56 -9.87 -1.58 11.51
N LEU A 57 -8.95 -0.64 11.76
CA LEU A 57 -8.84 0.61 10.98
C LEU A 57 -8.61 0.30 9.49
N ARG A 58 -7.76 -0.70 9.19
CA ARG A 58 -7.49 -1.14 7.82
C ARG A 58 -8.76 -1.57 7.11
N ASN A 59 -9.52 -2.49 7.70
CA ASN A 59 -10.75 -3.00 7.10
C ASN A 59 -11.77 -1.89 6.84
N LEU A 60 -11.85 -0.89 7.73
CA LEU A 60 -12.68 0.30 7.53
C LEU A 60 -12.24 1.10 6.31
N LEU A 61 -10.93 1.39 6.19
CA LEU A 61 -10.37 2.23 5.13
C LEU A 61 -10.35 1.55 3.74
N THR A 62 -10.45 0.20 3.71
CA THR A 62 -10.48 -0.58 2.47
C THR A 62 -11.86 -1.13 2.12
N ALA A 63 -12.86 -0.87 2.97
CA ALA A 63 -14.21 -1.38 2.77
C ALA A 63 -14.91 -0.74 1.57
N GLU A 64 -15.75 -1.54 0.91
CA GLU A 64 -16.57 -1.06 -0.19
C GLU A 64 -17.50 0.08 0.22
N ALA A 65 -17.76 1.01 -0.71
CA ALA A 65 -18.62 2.16 -0.50
C ALA A 65 -19.98 1.80 0.10
N LYS A 66 -20.61 0.74 -0.40
CA LYS A 66 -21.94 0.27 0.06
C LYS A 66 -21.90 -0.11 1.55
N ARG A 67 -20.86 -0.82 2.00
CA ARG A 67 -20.69 -1.22 3.40
C ARG A 67 -20.42 -0.02 4.31
N CYS A 68 -19.56 0.89 3.87
CA CYS A 68 -19.24 2.11 4.63
C CYS A 68 -20.45 3.03 4.77
N LEU A 69 -21.16 3.31 3.67
CA LEU A 69 -22.32 4.21 3.65
C LEU A 69 -23.55 3.66 4.39
N ALA A 70 -23.61 2.35 4.64
CA ALA A 70 -24.63 1.74 5.47
C ALA A 70 -24.41 2.00 6.98
N GLN A 71 -23.21 2.49 7.38
CA GLN A 71 -22.88 2.71 8.78
C GLN A 71 -23.39 4.06 9.29
N ALA A 72 -24.03 4.04 10.47
CA ALA A 72 -24.46 5.26 11.11
C ALA A 72 -23.24 6.17 11.40
N GLY A 73 -23.29 7.39 10.87
CA GLY A 73 -22.22 8.36 11.02
C GLY A 73 -21.21 8.41 9.86
N ILE A 74 -21.33 7.57 8.84
CA ILE A 74 -20.57 7.69 7.58
C ILE A 74 -21.52 8.07 6.45
N GLY A 75 -21.62 9.37 6.18
CA GLY A 75 -22.26 9.87 4.96
C GLY A 75 -21.26 10.01 3.81
N PRO A 76 -21.72 10.40 2.60
CA PRO A 76 -20.86 10.56 1.42
C PRO A 76 -19.64 11.46 1.65
N ALA A 77 -19.80 12.55 2.40
CA ALA A 77 -18.71 13.48 2.68
C ALA A 77 -17.59 12.82 3.52
N ARG A 78 -17.93 12.11 4.60
CA ARG A 78 -16.95 11.40 5.43
C ARG A 78 -16.30 10.26 4.68
N TYR A 79 -17.07 9.49 3.91
CA TYR A 79 -16.53 8.45 3.04
C TYR A 79 -15.51 9.03 2.04
N ALA A 80 -15.82 10.15 1.41
CA ALA A 80 -14.91 10.83 0.48
C ALA A 80 -13.61 11.30 1.18
N ILE A 81 -13.70 11.86 2.39
CA ILE A 81 -12.52 12.28 3.17
C ILE A 81 -11.62 11.09 3.48
N LEU A 82 -12.17 9.96 3.94
CA LEU A 82 -11.38 8.77 4.26
C LEU A 82 -10.65 8.23 3.02
N ASN A 83 -11.35 8.11 1.88
CA ASN A 83 -10.73 7.66 0.63
C ASN A 83 -9.68 8.64 0.11
N ALA A 84 -9.94 9.94 0.20
CA ALA A 84 -8.98 10.97 -0.19
C ALA A 84 -7.70 10.90 0.66
N ALA A 85 -7.81 10.67 1.96
CA ALA A 85 -6.65 10.53 2.85
C ALA A 85 -5.77 9.32 2.46
N VAL A 86 -6.39 8.17 2.17
CA VAL A 86 -5.69 6.97 1.69
C VAL A 86 -5.00 7.23 0.35
N GLU A 87 -5.69 7.86 -0.59
CA GLU A 87 -5.13 8.16 -1.91
C GLU A 87 -3.99 9.19 -1.84
N LEU A 88 -4.10 10.21 -1.00
CA LEU A 88 -3.02 11.17 -0.77
C LEU A 88 -1.76 10.49 -0.19
N ALA A 89 -1.90 9.56 0.75
CA ALA A 89 -0.80 8.78 1.26
C ALA A 89 -0.12 7.95 0.15
N ARG A 90 -0.91 7.28 -0.71
CA ARG A 90 -0.38 6.54 -1.87
C ARG A 90 0.38 7.45 -2.84
N ARG A 91 -0.16 8.63 -3.15
CA ARG A 91 0.52 9.61 -4.03
C ARG A 91 1.79 10.14 -3.41
N HIS A 92 1.79 10.44 -2.12
CA HIS A 92 2.98 10.88 -1.39
C HIS A 92 4.13 9.86 -1.52
N PHE A 93 3.87 8.58 -1.29
CA PHE A 93 4.89 7.54 -1.46
C PHE A 93 5.35 7.42 -2.93
N ARG A 94 4.45 7.56 -3.90
CA ARG A 94 4.81 7.54 -5.32
C ARG A 94 5.71 8.71 -5.72
N GLU A 95 5.41 9.90 -5.23
CA GLU A 95 6.20 11.11 -5.51
C GLU A 95 7.59 11.02 -4.89
N ALA A 96 7.71 10.53 -3.65
CA ALA A 96 8.97 10.29 -3.00
C ALA A 96 9.90 9.36 -3.83
N LEU A 97 9.33 8.35 -4.49
CA LEU A 97 10.08 7.46 -5.40
C LEU A 97 10.55 8.18 -6.69
N ARG A 98 9.74 9.11 -7.25
CA ARG A 98 10.09 9.83 -8.49
C ARG A 98 11.17 10.89 -8.30
N LEU A 99 11.27 11.51 -7.12
CA LEU A 99 12.22 12.59 -6.81
C LEU A 99 13.68 12.12 -6.64
N GLY A 100 14.00 10.88 -6.95
CA GLY A 100 15.36 10.39 -7.14
C GLY A 100 16.16 10.09 -5.86
N SER A 101 15.59 10.31 -4.68
CA SER A 101 16.22 9.94 -3.41
C SER A 101 15.69 8.64 -2.81
N ALA A 102 14.56 8.14 -3.31
CA ALA A 102 13.79 7.12 -2.60
C ALA A 102 14.13 5.66 -2.98
N LEU A 103 14.64 5.40 -4.17
CA LEU A 103 15.10 4.04 -4.54
C LEU A 103 16.54 3.77 -4.12
N THR A 104 17.24 4.76 -3.55
CA THR A 104 18.49 4.53 -2.80
C THR A 104 18.25 3.85 -1.45
N SER A 105 16.96 3.76 -1.00
CA SER A 105 16.54 3.04 0.20
C SER A 105 15.62 1.90 -0.17
N PRO A 106 15.99 0.63 0.06
CA PRO A 106 15.09 -0.52 -0.07
C PRO A 106 13.79 -0.36 0.72
N GLU A 107 13.86 0.32 1.86
CA GLU A 107 12.71 0.58 2.73
C GLU A 107 11.65 1.46 2.07
N ALA A 108 12.03 2.52 1.35
CA ALA A 108 11.09 3.37 0.64
C ALA A 108 10.34 2.61 -0.47
N THR A 109 11.05 1.72 -1.19
CA THR A 109 10.44 0.84 -2.19
C THR A 109 9.42 -0.11 -1.54
N ARG A 110 9.77 -0.72 -0.40
CA ARG A 110 8.87 -1.59 0.36
C ARG A 110 7.62 -0.84 0.81
N ASN A 111 7.79 0.31 1.44
CA ASN A 111 6.67 1.13 1.93
C ASN A 111 5.72 1.55 0.80
N PHE A 112 6.27 1.92 -0.35
CA PHE A 112 5.48 2.21 -1.54
C PHE A 112 4.68 0.98 -2.00
N LEU A 113 5.33 -0.17 -2.18
CA LEU A 113 4.68 -1.39 -2.64
C LEU A 113 3.63 -1.90 -1.66
N ILE A 114 3.91 -1.84 -0.36
CA ILE A 114 2.93 -2.15 0.68
C ILE A 114 1.70 -1.24 0.54
N ALA A 115 1.90 0.08 0.39
CA ALA A 115 0.80 1.03 0.22
C ALA A 115 -0.02 0.82 -1.07
N GLN A 116 0.59 0.26 -2.13
CA GLN A 116 -0.10 -0.01 -3.41
C GLN A 116 -0.82 -1.36 -3.43
N LEU A 117 -0.22 -2.39 -2.85
CA LEU A 117 -0.60 -3.78 -3.10
C LEU A 117 -1.28 -4.48 -1.92
N ARG A 118 -0.96 -4.08 -0.67
CA ARG A 118 -1.41 -4.77 0.54
C ARG A 118 -2.93 -5.01 0.60
N ASP A 119 -3.70 -4.01 0.16
CA ASP A 119 -5.16 -4.01 0.32
C ASP A 119 -5.91 -4.56 -0.91
N ARG A 120 -5.18 -5.13 -1.87
CA ARG A 120 -5.81 -5.75 -3.04
C ARG A 120 -6.45 -7.08 -2.65
N PRO A 121 -7.75 -7.32 -2.95
CA PRO A 121 -8.44 -8.57 -2.61
C PRO A 121 -8.07 -9.73 -3.54
N TYR A 122 -7.26 -9.49 -4.54
CA TYR A 122 -6.76 -10.47 -5.52
C TYR A 122 -5.25 -10.26 -5.71
N GLU A 123 -4.59 -11.27 -6.23
CA GLU A 123 -3.17 -11.16 -6.58
C GLU A 123 -2.96 -10.19 -7.74
N VAL A 124 -1.99 -9.31 -7.60
CA VAL A 124 -1.55 -8.38 -8.64
C VAL A 124 -0.06 -8.53 -8.79
N PHE A 125 0.38 -8.83 -10.00
CA PHE A 125 1.79 -8.78 -10.36
C PHE A 125 2.10 -7.43 -11.01
N CYS A 126 3.11 -6.75 -10.50
CA CYS A 126 3.51 -5.44 -10.95
C CYS A 126 5.00 -5.33 -11.15
N CYS A 127 5.40 -4.30 -11.88
CA CYS A 127 6.79 -3.99 -12.19
C CYS A 127 7.09 -2.50 -11.92
N LEU A 128 8.22 -2.24 -11.27
CA LEU A 128 8.84 -0.93 -11.20
C LEU A 128 9.95 -0.88 -12.23
N TYR A 129 9.87 0.09 -13.14
CA TYR A 129 10.86 0.33 -14.19
C TYR A 129 11.82 1.42 -13.77
N LEU A 130 13.11 1.18 -13.87
CA LEU A 130 14.16 2.03 -13.31
C LEU A 130 15.17 2.45 -14.36
N ASP A 131 15.70 3.66 -14.22
CA ASP A 131 16.83 4.13 -15.01
C ASP A 131 18.18 3.57 -14.49
N ASN A 132 19.29 3.92 -15.15
CA ASN A 132 20.64 3.51 -14.75
C ASN A 132 21.08 4.00 -13.35
N ARG A 133 20.38 5.00 -12.81
CA ARG A 133 20.60 5.53 -11.45
C ARG A 133 19.59 4.98 -10.46
N HIS A 134 18.86 3.94 -10.84
CA HIS A 134 17.79 3.30 -10.08
C HIS A 134 16.64 4.27 -9.68
N ARG A 135 16.38 5.31 -10.46
CA ARG A 135 15.23 6.19 -10.27
C ARG A 135 14.01 5.60 -10.95
N LEU A 136 12.86 5.72 -10.32
CA LEU A 136 11.61 5.21 -10.86
C LEU A 136 11.20 5.98 -12.13
N ILE A 137 11.09 5.25 -13.25
CA ILE A 137 10.52 5.73 -14.51
C ILE A 137 9.01 5.53 -14.48
N ALA A 138 8.55 4.31 -14.19
CA ALA A 138 7.15 3.93 -14.16
C ALA A 138 6.88 2.80 -13.15
N PHE A 139 5.63 2.71 -12.70
CA PHE A 139 5.07 1.59 -11.95
C PHE A 139 3.83 1.11 -12.68
N GLU A 140 3.76 -0.18 -13.00
CA GLU A 140 2.62 -0.76 -13.70
C GLU A 140 2.14 -2.05 -13.06
N GLU A 141 0.82 -2.18 -12.95
CA GLU A 141 0.14 -3.45 -12.65
C GLU A 141 -0.04 -4.20 -13.96
N LEU A 142 0.68 -5.31 -14.14
CA LEU A 142 0.74 -6.04 -15.40
C LEU A 142 -0.28 -7.19 -15.48
N PHE A 143 -0.45 -7.91 -14.39
CA PHE A 143 -1.33 -9.09 -14.35
C PHE A 143 -2.17 -9.09 -13.09
N ARG A 144 -3.40 -9.61 -13.19
CA ARG A 144 -4.35 -9.77 -12.09
C ARG A 144 -4.86 -11.21 -12.07
N GLY A 145 -5.00 -11.79 -10.89
CA GLY A 145 -5.45 -13.17 -10.68
C GLY A 145 -4.41 -13.99 -9.93
N THR A 146 -4.64 -15.28 -9.73
CA THR A 146 -3.63 -16.17 -9.15
C THR A 146 -2.53 -16.44 -10.15
N ILE A 147 -1.27 -16.41 -9.72
CA ILE A 147 -0.08 -16.63 -10.58
C ILE A 147 -0.15 -17.99 -11.30
N ASP A 148 -0.77 -18.99 -10.66
CA ASP A 148 -0.97 -20.32 -11.26
C ASP A 148 -1.97 -20.36 -12.42
N ARG A 149 -2.95 -19.43 -12.49
CA ARG A 149 -4.04 -19.46 -13.48
C ARG A 149 -4.02 -18.30 -14.47
N ALA A 150 -3.53 -17.14 -14.07
CA ALA A 150 -3.32 -16.00 -14.98
C ALA A 150 -1.81 -15.84 -15.19
N GLY A 151 -1.20 -16.70 -16.00
CA GLY A 151 0.24 -16.78 -16.15
C GLY A 151 0.90 -15.42 -16.39
N VAL A 152 1.86 -15.03 -15.52
CA VAL A 152 2.75 -13.92 -15.82
C VAL A 152 3.53 -14.29 -17.09
N HIS A 153 3.30 -13.52 -18.16
CA HIS A 153 3.95 -13.79 -19.45
C HIS A 153 5.24 -12.96 -19.58
N PRO A 154 6.43 -13.57 -19.62
CA PRO A 154 7.71 -12.86 -19.75
C PRO A 154 7.75 -11.89 -20.94
N ARG A 155 7.11 -12.22 -22.06
CA ARG A 155 7.03 -11.36 -23.24
C ARG A 155 6.38 -9.99 -22.93
N GLU A 156 5.36 -9.94 -22.05
CA GLU A 156 4.69 -8.69 -21.70
C GLU A 156 5.54 -7.82 -20.78
N VAL A 157 6.20 -8.45 -19.80
CA VAL A 157 7.16 -7.75 -18.94
C VAL A 157 8.30 -7.18 -19.79
N LEU A 158 8.86 -7.98 -20.70
CA LEU A 158 9.92 -7.56 -21.62
C LEU A 158 9.46 -6.39 -22.51
N ARG A 159 8.27 -6.51 -23.11
CA ARG A 159 7.69 -5.45 -23.96
C ARG A 159 7.56 -4.13 -23.22
N GLN A 160 7.01 -4.13 -22.02
CA GLN A 160 6.85 -2.92 -21.23
C GLN A 160 8.21 -2.36 -20.76
N THR A 161 9.16 -3.23 -20.43
CA THR A 161 10.51 -2.82 -20.08
C THR A 161 11.20 -2.04 -21.21
N LEU A 162 11.04 -2.50 -22.45
CA LEU A 162 11.57 -1.81 -23.64
C LEU A 162 10.82 -0.50 -23.94
N ILE A 163 9.49 -0.46 -23.77
CA ILE A 163 8.68 0.76 -23.95
C ILE A 163 9.15 1.86 -22.97
N HIS A 164 9.42 1.50 -21.71
CA HIS A 164 9.91 2.43 -20.70
C HIS A 164 11.39 2.74 -20.80
N ASN A 165 12.12 2.08 -21.73
CA ASN A 165 13.58 2.21 -21.82
C ASN A 165 14.27 2.02 -20.47
N ALA A 166 13.84 1.01 -19.71
CA ALA A 166 14.32 0.75 -18.38
C ALA A 166 15.67 0.01 -18.40
N ALA A 167 16.58 0.39 -17.53
CA ALA A 167 17.87 -0.29 -17.34
C ALA A 167 17.82 -1.36 -16.23
N ALA A 168 16.82 -1.28 -15.37
CA ALA A 168 16.59 -2.27 -14.33
C ALA A 168 15.10 -2.31 -13.96
N VAL A 169 14.69 -3.41 -13.34
CA VAL A 169 13.32 -3.59 -12.83
C VAL A 169 13.32 -4.15 -11.40
N ILE A 170 12.27 -3.82 -10.65
CA ILE A 170 11.88 -4.53 -9.44
C ILE A 170 10.52 -5.15 -9.71
N LEU A 171 10.43 -6.47 -9.52
CA LEU A 171 9.19 -7.22 -9.64
C LEU A 171 8.49 -7.22 -8.28
N ALA A 172 7.17 -7.20 -8.26
CA ALA A 172 6.43 -7.37 -7.02
C ALA A 172 5.05 -7.98 -7.26
N HIS A 173 4.56 -8.74 -6.28
CA HIS A 173 3.17 -9.17 -6.22
C HIS A 173 2.69 -9.24 -4.77
N ASN A 174 1.38 -9.26 -4.57
CA ASN A 174 0.80 -9.44 -3.26
C ASN A 174 0.19 -10.83 -3.11
N HIS A 175 0.25 -11.34 -1.88
CA HIS A 175 -0.54 -12.48 -1.45
C HIS A 175 -1.73 -11.99 -0.61
N PRO A 176 -2.98 -12.06 -1.08
CA PRO A 176 -4.17 -11.67 -0.31
C PRO A 176 -4.34 -12.45 0.98
N SER A 177 -3.78 -13.67 1.05
CA SER A 177 -3.72 -14.49 2.27
C SER A 177 -2.86 -13.90 3.38
N GLY A 178 -1.96 -12.95 3.05
CA GLY A 178 -0.97 -12.38 3.95
C GLY A 178 0.30 -13.22 4.14
N VAL A 179 0.35 -14.44 3.58
CA VAL A 179 1.52 -15.33 3.65
C VAL A 179 2.66 -14.76 2.80
N LEU A 180 3.87 -14.68 3.36
CA LEU A 180 5.04 -14.11 2.69
C LEU A 180 5.93 -15.16 2.03
N GLU A 181 5.72 -16.44 2.34
CA GLU A 181 6.55 -17.51 1.80
C GLU A 181 6.35 -17.63 0.29
N PRO A 182 7.45 -17.62 -0.50
CA PRO A 182 7.36 -17.80 -1.94
C PRO A 182 6.83 -19.17 -2.32
N SER A 183 5.92 -19.23 -3.27
CA SER A 183 5.52 -20.48 -3.90
C SER A 183 6.58 -20.94 -4.93
N GLN A 184 6.50 -22.21 -5.34
CA GLN A 184 7.34 -22.73 -6.43
C GLN A 184 7.09 -21.97 -7.74
N ALA A 185 5.86 -21.50 -7.97
CA ALA A 185 5.51 -20.69 -9.13
C ALA A 185 6.22 -19.32 -9.10
N ASP A 186 6.33 -18.69 -7.92
CA ASP A 186 7.04 -17.42 -7.73
C ASP A 186 8.54 -17.57 -8.03
N GLU A 187 9.15 -18.65 -7.56
CA GLU A 187 10.55 -18.93 -7.83
C GLU A 187 10.80 -19.18 -9.34
N LEU A 188 9.91 -19.95 -9.97
CA LEU A 188 10.02 -20.26 -11.40
C LEU A 188 9.86 -18.99 -12.26
N ILE A 189 8.84 -18.17 -11.98
CA ILE A 189 8.60 -16.95 -12.77
C ILE A 189 9.72 -15.93 -12.56
N THR A 190 10.24 -15.79 -11.34
CA THR A 190 11.39 -14.93 -11.04
C THR A 190 12.59 -15.29 -11.88
N ARG A 191 12.95 -16.58 -11.91
CA ARG A 191 14.07 -17.09 -12.72
C ARG A 191 13.86 -16.82 -14.21
N ARG A 192 12.68 -17.17 -14.75
CA ARG A 192 12.35 -16.97 -16.17
C ARG A 192 12.39 -15.50 -16.59
N LEU A 193 11.92 -14.59 -15.72
CA LEU A 193 11.96 -13.15 -15.98
C LEU A 193 13.40 -12.62 -15.93
N LYS A 194 14.18 -13.06 -14.96
CA LYS A 194 15.60 -12.70 -14.86
C LYS A 194 16.38 -13.12 -16.11
N GLU A 195 16.19 -14.35 -16.57
CA GLU A 195 16.81 -14.86 -17.79
C GLU A 195 16.36 -14.08 -19.04
N ALA A 196 15.05 -13.84 -19.20
CA ALA A 196 14.52 -13.13 -20.35
C ALA A 196 14.98 -11.66 -20.42
N LEU A 197 15.02 -10.97 -19.29
CA LEU A 197 15.43 -9.55 -19.21
C LEU A 197 16.94 -9.39 -19.39
N ALA A 198 17.74 -10.37 -18.97
CA ALA A 198 19.18 -10.37 -19.20
C ALA A 198 19.56 -10.39 -20.69
N LEU A 199 18.71 -10.98 -21.57
CA LEU A 199 18.93 -10.97 -23.02
C LEU A 199 18.89 -9.59 -23.67
N VAL A 200 18.33 -8.61 -22.96
CA VAL A 200 18.22 -7.21 -23.42
C VAL A 200 18.92 -6.23 -22.44
N ASP A 201 19.91 -6.74 -21.70
CA ASP A 201 20.75 -6.00 -20.76
C ASP A 201 19.97 -5.29 -19.63
N VAL A 202 18.78 -5.80 -19.27
CA VAL A 202 17.97 -5.25 -18.17
C VAL A 202 18.14 -6.11 -16.92
N ARG A 203 18.48 -5.48 -15.81
CA ARG A 203 18.71 -6.16 -14.54
C ARG A 203 17.42 -6.27 -13.72
N VAL A 204 17.16 -7.46 -13.18
CA VAL A 204 16.19 -7.63 -12.09
C VAL A 204 16.90 -7.36 -10.76
N LEU A 205 16.52 -6.31 -10.06
CA LEU A 205 17.16 -5.92 -8.79
C LEU A 205 16.57 -6.67 -7.60
N ASP A 206 15.26 -6.92 -7.62
CA ASP A 206 14.57 -7.69 -6.59
C ASP A 206 13.24 -8.25 -7.12
N HIS A 207 12.67 -9.21 -6.38
CA HIS A 207 11.28 -9.60 -6.45
C HIS A 207 10.71 -9.58 -5.05
N LEU A 208 9.66 -8.77 -4.84
CA LEU A 208 9.07 -8.52 -3.53
C LEU A 208 7.67 -9.15 -3.44
N ILE A 209 7.45 -9.98 -2.41
CA ILE A 209 6.11 -10.50 -2.09
C ILE A 209 5.53 -9.65 -0.96
N ILE A 210 4.35 -9.08 -1.18
CA ILE A 210 3.67 -8.21 -0.23
C ILE A 210 2.58 -9.01 0.48
N GLY A 211 2.71 -9.14 1.78
CA GLY A 211 1.71 -9.75 2.65
C GLY A 211 1.02 -8.73 3.57
N ASP A 212 0.69 -9.13 4.79
CA ASP A 212 -0.01 -8.29 5.75
C ASP A 212 0.93 -7.29 6.46
N GLY A 213 1.23 -6.19 5.76
CA GLY A 213 2.07 -5.10 6.28
C GLY A 213 3.58 -5.39 6.27
N HIS A 214 3.98 -6.53 5.75
CA HIS A 214 5.37 -6.96 5.60
C HIS A 214 5.64 -7.35 4.15
N CYS A 215 6.91 -7.49 3.79
CA CYS A 215 7.30 -8.01 2.49
C CYS A 215 8.45 -9.01 2.63
N TYR A 216 8.48 -9.97 1.71
CA TYR A 216 9.60 -10.86 1.48
C TYR A 216 10.41 -10.35 0.28
N SER A 217 11.73 -10.39 0.37
CA SER A 217 12.66 -10.01 -0.70
C SER A 217 13.45 -11.23 -1.17
N PHE A 218 13.38 -11.54 -2.46
CA PHE A 218 14.18 -12.61 -3.06
C PHE A 218 15.65 -12.28 -3.03
N SER A 219 16.03 -11.01 -3.22
CA SER A 219 17.41 -10.54 -3.18
C SER A 219 18.02 -10.72 -1.78
N GLU A 220 17.33 -10.27 -0.72
CA GLU A 220 17.82 -10.43 0.66
C GLU A 220 17.89 -11.88 1.10
N ALA A 221 16.98 -12.72 0.58
CA ALA A 221 16.98 -14.14 0.86
C ALA A 221 18.02 -14.94 0.03
N GLY A 222 18.76 -14.27 -0.88
CA GLY A 222 19.74 -14.92 -1.76
C GLY A 222 19.12 -15.86 -2.79
N ARG A 223 17.83 -15.59 -3.18
CA ARG A 223 17.06 -16.42 -4.13
C ARG A 223 16.83 -15.74 -5.48
N LEU A 224 17.49 -14.60 -5.71
CA LEU A 224 17.38 -13.86 -6.97
C LEU A 224 18.40 -14.33 -8.02
#